data_a5ac284a4e6b407e8197f0d72087ea30
#
_entry.id   a5ac284a4e6b407e8197f0d72087ea30
#
_cell.length_a   1.000
_cell.length_b   1.000
_cell.length_c   1.000
_cell.angle_alpha   90.00
_cell.angle_beta   90.00
_cell.angle_gamma   90.00
#
_symmetry.space_group_name_H-M   'P 1'
#
loop_
_entity.id
_entity.type
_entity.pdbx_description
1 polymer ?
#
loop_
_entity_poly.entity_id
_entity_poly.type
_entity_poly.pdbx_seq_one_letter_code
_entity_poly.pdbx_strand_id
1 'polypeptide(L)'
;MFKDAQYHELIRKTVVAFGTLFNDLYVYRKNSTGKTIQKMKVPLAYGPKQKFLTRLDQDSSRTAENVKTTALTLPRIGFEMTTLQYDAPRKLNRIQKFKKVKGADSKSLQHSYMPVPYNVGFSLFAMAKNS
;
A
#
# COMPACT_ATOMS: atom_id res chain seq x y z
N MET A 1 24.54 10.89 -21.35
CA MET A 1 24.96 10.28 -20.09
C MET A 1 24.01 10.77 -19.01
N PHE A 2 23.09 9.93 -18.53
CA PHE A 2 22.11 10.30 -17.51
C PHE A 2 22.79 10.22 -16.14
N LYS A 3 23.39 11.33 -15.70
CA LYS A 3 24.17 11.36 -14.46
C LYS A 3 23.32 11.42 -13.20
N ASP A 4 22.06 11.86 -13.29
CA ASP A 4 21.18 11.99 -12.14
C ASP A 4 19.78 11.48 -12.49
N ALA A 5 19.55 10.19 -12.24
CA ALA A 5 18.20 9.65 -12.28
C ALA A 5 17.40 10.27 -11.13
N GLN A 6 16.51 11.21 -11.44
CA GLN A 6 15.59 11.78 -10.46
C GLN A 6 14.53 10.75 -10.09
N TYR A 7 14.86 9.94 -9.11
CA TYR A 7 13.94 8.93 -8.56
C TYR A 7 13.06 9.55 -7.47
N HIS A 8 11.81 9.84 -7.80
CA HIS A 8 10.86 10.47 -6.88
C HIS A 8 10.09 9.47 -6.00
N GLU A 9 10.35 8.19 -6.13
CA GLU A 9 9.70 7.09 -5.39
C GLU A 9 8.16 7.10 -5.47
N LEU A 10 7.58 7.53 -6.59
CA LEU A 10 6.15 7.75 -6.74
C LEU A 10 5.33 6.49 -6.45
N ILE A 11 5.75 5.34 -7.00
CA ILE A 11 5.06 4.06 -6.78
C ILE A 11 5.10 3.68 -5.29
N ARG A 12 6.27 3.78 -4.66
CA ARG A 12 6.44 3.50 -3.24
C ARG A 12 5.55 4.41 -2.38
N LYS A 13 5.54 5.70 -2.66
CA LYS A 13 4.69 6.67 -1.95
C LYS A 13 3.21 6.37 -2.13
N THR A 14 2.79 5.95 -3.34
CA THR A 14 1.40 5.56 -3.62
C THR A 14 1.00 4.32 -2.82
N VAL A 15 1.86 3.30 -2.77
CA VAL A 15 1.63 2.10 -1.96
C VAL A 15 1.52 2.44 -0.47
N VAL A 16 2.41 3.29 0.04
CA VAL A 16 2.38 3.74 1.45
C VAL A 16 1.11 4.55 1.72
N ALA A 17 0.75 5.49 0.84
CA ALA A 17 -0.46 6.29 0.98
C ALA A 17 -1.72 5.42 1.02
N PHE A 18 -1.81 4.41 0.14
CA PHE A 18 -2.92 3.45 0.17
C PHE A 18 -2.96 2.66 1.49
N GLY A 19 -1.82 2.17 1.96
CA GLY A 19 -1.73 1.44 3.23
C GLY A 19 -2.12 2.29 4.44
N THR A 20 -1.81 3.59 4.46
CA THR A 20 -2.17 4.47 5.58
C THR A 20 -3.67 4.64 5.74
N LEU A 21 -4.46 4.54 4.65
CA LEU A 21 -5.93 4.62 4.72
C LEU A 21 -6.54 3.50 5.57
N PHE A 22 -5.90 2.33 5.64
CA PHE A 22 -6.42 1.14 6.31
C PHE A 22 -5.62 0.76 7.57
N ASN A 23 -4.64 1.57 7.98
CA ASN A 23 -3.75 1.23 9.08
C ASN A 23 -4.40 1.31 10.47
N ASP A 24 -5.53 2.01 10.60
CA ASP A 24 -6.18 2.26 11.90
C ASP A 24 -7.51 1.50 12.05
N LEU A 25 -7.56 0.29 11.52
CA LEU A 25 -8.71 -0.59 11.69
C LEU A 25 -8.60 -1.39 13.00
N TYR A 26 -9.73 -1.47 13.72
CA TYR A 26 -9.85 -2.21 14.98
C TYR A 26 -11.02 -3.17 14.94
N VAL A 27 -10.84 -4.35 15.51
CA VAL A 27 -11.90 -5.32 15.76
C VAL A 27 -12.24 -5.31 17.25
N TYR A 28 -13.53 -5.27 17.54
CA TYR A 28 -14.05 -5.27 18.91
C TYR A 28 -14.71 -6.63 19.20
N ARG A 29 -14.20 -7.35 20.19
CA ARG A 29 -14.88 -8.54 20.72
C ARG A 29 -15.92 -8.10 21.74
N LYS A 30 -17.15 -8.57 21.58
CA LYS A 30 -18.25 -8.28 22.48
C LYS A 30 -18.64 -9.55 23.22
N ASN A 31 -19.13 -9.40 24.46
CA ASN A 31 -19.73 -10.47 25.24
C ASN A 31 -21.19 -10.72 24.78
N SER A 32 -21.81 -11.81 25.24
CA SER A 32 -23.21 -12.11 25.00
C SER A 32 -24.18 -10.98 25.41
N THR A 33 -23.76 -10.13 26.36
CA THR A 33 -24.48 -8.94 26.81
C THR A 33 -24.21 -7.68 25.93
N GLY A 34 -23.45 -7.81 24.84
CA GLY A 34 -23.13 -6.68 23.95
C GLY A 34 -22.01 -5.74 24.42
N LYS A 35 -21.43 -5.97 25.61
CA LYS A 35 -20.33 -5.18 26.14
C LYS A 35 -19.00 -5.55 25.46
N THR A 36 -18.21 -4.54 25.07
CA THR A 36 -16.88 -4.74 24.49
C THR A 36 -15.91 -5.29 25.53
N ILE A 37 -15.37 -6.49 25.29
CA ILE A 37 -14.39 -7.12 26.18
C ILE A 37 -12.97 -6.77 25.74
N GLN A 38 -12.72 -6.75 24.43
CA GLN A 38 -11.38 -6.58 23.89
C GLN A 38 -11.41 -5.72 22.61
N LYS A 39 -10.47 -4.81 22.51
CA LYS A 39 -10.18 -4.04 21.29
C LYS A 39 -8.84 -4.50 20.74
N MET A 40 -8.83 -4.96 19.49
CA MET A 40 -7.61 -5.40 18.82
C MET A 40 -7.37 -4.58 17.56
N LYS A 41 -6.14 -4.08 17.38
CA LYS A 41 -5.74 -3.46 16.12
C LYS A 41 -5.49 -4.56 15.09
N VAL A 42 -6.05 -4.40 13.89
CA VAL A 42 -5.84 -5.32 12.78
C VAL A 42 -4.54 -4.95 12.07
N PRO A 43 -3.53 -5.84 12.07
CA PRO A 43 -2.28 -5.56 11.38
C PRO A 43 -2.49 -5.55 9.86
N LEU A 44 -1.90 -4.55 9.20
CA LEU A 44 -1.89 -4.39 7.75
C LEU A 44 -0.52 -4.75 7.19
N ALA A 45 -0.48 -5.48 6.07
CA ALA A 45 0.77 -5.81 5.41
C ALA A 45 0.65 -5.73 3.88
N TYR A 46 1.71 -5.27 3.24
CA TYR A 46 1.83 -5.28 1.78
C TYR A 46 2.45 -6.59 1.31
N GLY A 47 1.83 -7.24 0.35
CA GLY A 47 2.36 -8.44 -0.28
C GLY A 47 1.30 -9.24 -1.04
N PRO A 48 1.73 -10.16 -1.93
CA PRO A 48 0.81 -10.96 -2.72
C PRO A 48 -0.04 -11.88 -1.84
N LYS A 49 -1.33 -11.99 -2.18
CA LYS A 49 -2.32 -12.79 -1.46
C LYS A 49 -1.87 -14.23 -1.23
N GLN A 50 -1.26 -14.84 -2.24
CA GLN A 50 -0.76 -16.23 -2.17
C GLN A 50 0.28 -16.43 -1.06
N LYS A 51 1.16 -15.47 -0.83
CA LYS A 51 2.16 -15.54 0.24
C LYS A 51 1.52 -15.65 1.63
N PHE A 52 0.41 -14.96 1.85
CA PHE A 52 -0.34 -15.05 3.11
C PHE A 52 -1.08 -16.37 3.25
N LEU A 53 -1.68 -16.87 2.17
CA LEU A 53 -2.38 -18.17 2.16
C LEU A 53 -1.39 -19.32 2.41
N THR A 54 -0.24 -19.33 1.74
CA THR A 54 0.79 -20.35 1.98
C THR A 54 1.29 -20.37 3.43
N ARG A 55 1.41 -19.20 4.07
CA ARG A 55 1.77 -19.13 5.48
C ARG A 55 0.69 -19.69 6.39
N LEU A 56 -0.60 -19.45 6.08
CA LEU A 56 -1.72 -20.04 6.83
C LEU A 56 -1.73 -21.56 6.71
N ASP A 57 -1.52 -22.09 5.50
CA ASP A 57 -1.48 -23.52 5.26
C ASP A 57 -0.30 -24.18 5.98
N GLN A 58 0.85 -23.53 5.99
CA GLN A 58 2.03 -24.00 6.72
C GLN A 58 1.81 -24.04 8.25
N ASP A 59 1.08 -23.07 8.80
CA ASP A 59 0.76 -23.05 10.23
C ASP A 59 -0.23 -24.16 10.60
N SER A 60 -1.14 -24.56 9.73
CA SER A 60 -2.10 -25.65 9.95
C SER A 60 -1.47 -27.05 9.94
N SER A 61 -0.32 -27.22 9.23
CA SER A 61 0.36 -28.50 9.08
C SER A 61 1.46 -28.78 10.12
N ARG A 62 1.74 -27.82 11.01
CA ARG A 62 2.83 -27.94 12.00
C ARG A 62 2.35 -28.45 13.34
N THR A 63 2.89 -29.59 13.74
CA THR A 63 2.75 -30.16 15.08
C THR A 63 3.52 -29.30 16.11
N ALA A 64 2.97 -29.19 17.32
CA ALA A 64 3.32 -28.23 18.36
C ALA A 64 4.78 -28.16 18.85
N GLU A 65 5.67 -29.03 18.39
CA GLU A 65 7.00 -29.20 18.99
C GLU A 65 8.12 -28.31 18.42
N ASN A 66 7.94 -27.66 17.26
CA ASN A 66 9.04 -26.93 16.60
C ASN A 66 8.71 -25.47 16.16
N VAL A 67 7.73 -24.83 16.77
CA VAL A 67 7.26 -23.52 16.25
C VAL A 67 7.64 -22.36 17.16
N LYS A 68 8.88 -21.90 17.02
CA LYS A 68 9.26 -20.49 17.28
C LYS A 68 9.14 -19.61 16.01
N THR A 69 8.38 -20.01 15.02
CA THR A 69 8.13 -19.17 13.83
C THR A 69 6.79 -18.47 13.98
N THR A 70 6.82 -17.18 13.87
CA THR A 70 5.73 -16.23 13.93
C THR A 70 4.45 -16.76 13.28
N ALA A 71 3.59 -17.37 14.12
CA ALA A 71 2.24 -17.72 13.71
C ALA A 71 1.53 -16.50 13.14
N LEU A 72 0.85 -16.66 12.00
CA LEU A 72 0.12 -15.57 11.39
C LEU A 72 -1.07 -15.24 12.29
N THR A 73 -0.98 -14.17 13.06
CA THR A 73 -2.07 -13.73 13.93
C THR A 73 -3.25 -13.22 13.09
N LEU A 74 -4.43 -13.80 13.30
CA LEU A 74 -5.69 -13.35 12.71
C LEU A 74 -6.52 -12.58 13.77
N PRO A 75 -7.30 -11.59 13.36
CA PRO A 75 -7.55 -11.08 12.01
C PRO A 75 -6.37 -10.27 11.43
N ARG A 76 -6.20 -10.28 10.11
CA ARG A 76 -5.17 -9.55 9.38
C ARG A 76 -5.70 -9.04 8.05
N ILE A 77 -5.19 -7.90 7.63
CA ILE A 77 -5.46 -7.33 6.32
C ILE A 77 -4.17 -7.33 5.52
N GLY A 78 -4.28 -7.74 4.25
CA GLY A 78 -3.22 -7.61 3.28
C GLY A 78 -3.67 -6.82 2.08
N PHE A 79 -2.72 -6.21 1.38
CA PHE A 79 -3.01 -5.56 0.11
C PHE A 79 -1.83 -5.72 -0.85
N GLU A 80 -2.14 -5.70 -2.13
CA GLU A 80 -1.16 -5.77 -3.21
C GLU A 80 -1.51 -4.81 -4.34
N MET A 81 -0.50 -4.34 -5.04
CA MET A 81 -0.69 -3.58 -6.28
C MET A 81 -0.90 -4.59 -7.42
N THR A 82 -2.05 -4.51 -8.09
CA THR A 82 -2.42 -5.46 -9.14
C THR A 82 -2.15 -4.93 -10.54
N THR A 83 -2.39 -3.64 -10.76
CA THR A 83 -2.27 -3.03 -12.09
C THR A 83 -1.62 -1.67 -12.03
N LEU A 84 -0.86 -1.36 -13.08
CA LEU A 84 -0.33 -0.03 -13.36
C LEU A 84 -0.61 0.25 -14.84
N GLN A 85 -1.63 1.05 -15.12
CA GLN A 85 -2.10 1.30 -16.47
C GLN A 85 -2.03 2.79 -16.82
N TYR A 86 -1.52 3.09 -18.00
CA TYR A 86 -1.51 4.44 -18.54
C TYR A 86 -2.94 4.89 -18.86
N ASP A 87 -3.28 6.12 -18.45
CA ASP A 87 -4.60 6.72 -18.68
C ASP A 87 -4.52 7.74 -19.83
N ALA A 88 -4.75 7.27 -21.04
CA ALA A 88 -4.68 8.10 -22.24
C ALA A 88 -5.72 9.25 -22.25
N PRO A 89 -6.99 9.06 -21.83
CA PRO A 89 -7.99 10.15 -21.80
C PRO A 89 -7.61 11.32 -20.93
N ARG A 90 -6.89 11.10 -19.82
CA ARG A 90 -6.45 12.16 -18.91
C ARG A 90 -5.12 12.79 -19.30
N LYS A 91 -4.53 12.37 -20.41
CA LYS A 91 -3.27 12.94 -20.88
C LYS A 91 -3.44 14.38 -21.31
N LEU A 92 -2.71 15.27 -20.67
CA LEU A 92 -2.60 16.66 -21.07
C LEU A 92 -1.59 16.84 -22.22
N ASN A 93 -1.69 17.98 -22.93
CA ASN A 93 -0.85 18.26 -24.07
C ASN A 93 0.65 18.22 -23.71
N ARG A 94 1.48 17.60 -24.56
CA ARG A 94 2.95 17.47 -24.37
C ARG A 94 3.68 18.80 -24.34
N ILE A 95 3.08 19.86 -24.91
CA ILE A 95 3.72 21.14 -25.09
C ILE A 95 3.64 22.02 -23.83
N GLN A 96 2.72 21.70 -22.90
CA GLN A 96 2.59 22.47 -21.67
C GLN A 96 3.74 22.18 -20.72
N LYS A 97 4.53 23.22 -20.48
CA LYS A 97 5.62 23.24 -19.50
C LYS A 97 5.36 24.35 -18.51
N PHE A 98 5.43 24.05 -17.22
CA PHE A 98 5.49 25.09 -16.22
C PHE A 98 6.91 25.65 -16.18
N LYS A 99 7.02 26.97 -16.36
CA LYS A 99 8.27 27.69 -16.24
C LYS A 99 8.18 28.62 -15.04
N LYS A 100 9.11 28.51 -14.13
CA LYS A 100 9.22 29.40 -12.97
C LYS A 100 10.63 30.00 -12.94
N VAL A 101 10.72 31.32 -12.85
CA VAL A 101 12.00 31.99 -12.62
C VAL A 101 12.40 31.73 -11.18
N LYS A 102 13.62 31.25 -10.97
CA LYS A 102 14.16 30.94 -9.65
C LYS A 102 15.15 32.03 -9.27
N GLY A 103 14.81 32.80 -8.20
CA GLY A 103 15.69 33.80 -7.61
C GLY A 103 15.51 35.23 -8.14
N ALA A 104 16.16 36.18 -7.47
CA ALA A 104 16.08 37.59 -7.80
C ALA A 104 16.79 37.98 -9.12
N ASP A 105 17.70 37.13 -9.60
CA ASP A 105 18.53 37.42 -10.78
C ASP A 105 17.91 37.05 -12.14
N SER A 106 16.66 36.61 -12.18
CA SER A 106 15.89 36.24 -13.40
C SER A 106 16.63 35.38 -14.45
N LYS A 107 17.86 34.95 -14.18
CA LYS A 107 18.69 34.17 -15.13
C LYS A 107 18.51 32.65 -15.03
N SER A 108 17.97 32.14 -13.95
CA SER A 108 17.75 30.72 -13.80
C SER A 108 16.27 30.35 -13.99
N LEU A 109 16.00 29.50 -14.98
CA LEU A 109 14.67 29.03 -15.32
C LEU A 109 14.47 27.58 -14.85
N GLN A 110 13.50 27.37 -13.98
CA GLN A 110 13.09 26.03 -13.61
C GLN A 110 11.98 25.54 -14.55
N HIS A 111 12.20 24.41 -15.19
CA HIS A 111 11.20 23.76 -16.04
C HIS A 111 10.56 22.59 -15.29
N SER A 112 9.24 22.52 -15.32
CA SER A 112 8.49 21.33 -14.90
C SER A 112 7.70 20.81 -16.09
N TYR A 113 7.88 19.55 -16.41
CA TYR A 113 7.07 18.86 -17.43
C TYR A 113 5.72 18.46 -16.86
N MET A 114 4.71 18.37 -17.73
CA MET A 114 3.40 17.89 -17.33
C MET A 114 3.48 16.43 -16.88
N PRO A 115 2.83 16.06 -15.75
CA PRO A 115 2.81 14.71 -15.29
C PRO A 115 2.04 13.80 -16.25
N VAL A 116 2.50 12.57 -16.35
CA VAL A 116 1.83 11.53 -17.14
C VAL A 116 0.86 10.79 -16.22
N PRO A 117 -0.45 10.72 -16.56
CA PRO A 117 -1.44 10.07 -15.71
C PRO A 117 -1.37 8.55 -15.83
N TYR A 118 -1.40 7.89 -14.68
CA TYR A 118 -1.50 6.44 -14.54
C TYR A 118 -2.60 6.06 -13.57
N ASN A 119 -3.30 4.99 -13.86
CA ASN A 119 -4.21 4.32 -12.94
C ASN A 119 -3.45 3.22 -12.21
N VAL A 120 -3.50 3.25 -10.89
CA VAL A 120 -2.89 2.23 -10.03
C VAL A 120 -4.01 1.45 -9.37
N GLY A 121 -4.11 0.16 -9.67
CA GLY A 121 -5.08 -0.74 -9.05
C GLY A 121 -4.48 -1.45 -7.84
N PHE A 122 -5.26 -1.51 -6.77
CA PHE A 122 -4.91 -2.25 -5.57
C PHE A 122 -5.99 -3.29 -5.26
N SER A 123 -5.57 -4.45 -4.81
CA SER A 123 -6.43 -5.47 -4.22
C SER A 123 -6.24 -5.47 -2.72
N LEU A 124 -7.32 -5.33 -1.97
CA LEU A 124 -7.36 -5.42 -0.51
C LEU A 124 -8.05 -6.73 -0.12
N PHE A 125 -7.47 -7.47 0.80
CA PHE A 125 -8.03 -8.72 1.30
C PHE A 125 -7.91 -8.82 2.81
N ALA A 126 -8.98 -9.28 3.45
CA ALA A 126 -9.05 -9.50 4.88
C ALA A 126 -9.10 -11.00 5.17
N MET A 127 -8.33 -11.42 6.16
CA MET A 127 -8.31 -12.79 6.67
C MET A 127 -8.77 -12.78 8.12
N ALA A 128 -9.79 -13.56 8.42
CA ALA A 128 -10.32 -13.74 9.77
C ALA A 128 -10.52 -15.21 10.04
N LYS A 129 -10.47 -15.61 11.32
CA LYS A 129 -10.84 -16.94 11.73
C LYS A 129 -12.36 -16.97 11.83
N ASN A 130 -12.98 -17.99 11.22
CA ASN A 130 -14.39 -18.27 11.40
C ASN A 130 -14.57 -18.81 12.82
N SER A 131 -15.41 -18.18 13.62
CA SER A 131 -15.77 -18.63 14.96
C SER A 131 -17.07 -19.41 14.92
#